data_7de74026d993c22fed67faefa9f7adab
#
_entry.id   7de74026d993c22fed67faefa9f7adab
#
_cell.length_a   1.000
_cell.length_b   1.000
_cell.length_c   1.000
_cell.angle_alpha   90.00
_cell.angle_beta   90.00
_cell.angle_gamma   90.00
#
_symmetry.space_group_name_H-M   'P 1'
#
loop_
_entity.id
_entity.type
_entity.pdbx_description
1 polymer ?
#
loop_
_entity_poly.entity_id
_entity_poly.type
_entity_poly.pdbx_seq_one_letter_code
_entity_poly.pdbx_strand_id
1 'polypeptide(L)'
;MAQIETVKTEHMEMRYFRFGSGSRHFVILPGLSLTSVLGSADAVAVAYECFAKDYTVWLFDRRTDLPPVYPVREMAQDTAEAMGALGIRDAYIFGASQGGMMAQFLAIDHPELVHAMVLGSTAARVPELSGIREWIRLAEEGDAKGLTLSFSEMVYTPAFFAQYKDLILAMADGVTKEDLARFMVLAKGTEGMNAYDELDRIQCPVLVLGAAQDRVLGAAQSKEIADRLGCELYIYEDYGHAVYDEAPEYKDRILRFFGEVTA
;
A
#
# COMPACT_ATOMS: atom_id res chain seq x y z
N MET A 1 -12.03 19.50 1.78
CA MET A 1 -11.54 18.48 2.74
C MET A 1 -12.22 17.18 2.41
N ALA A 2 -11.44 16.12 2.27
CA ALA A 2 -11.94 14.78 2.02
C ALA A 2 -12.91 14.34 3.14
N GLN A 3 -14.03 13.75 2.76
CA GLN A 3 -14.97 13.18 3.73
C GLN A 3 -14.54 11.76 4.04
N ILE A 4 -14.15 11.53 5.30
CA ILE A 4 -13.83 10.19 5.79
C ILE A 4 -15.13 9.49 6.17
N GLU A 5 -15.34 8.31 5.60
CA GLU A 5 -16.49 7.44 5.83
C GLU A 5 -16.08 6.19 6.61
N THR A 6 -17.04 5.44 7.10
CA THR A 6 -16.80 4.21 7.86
C THR A 6 -17.71 3.11 7.32
N VAL A 7 -17.14 1.94 7.06
CA VAL A 7 -17.87 0.70 6.81
C VAL A 7 -17.80 -0.17 8.06
N LYS A 8 -18.96 -0.72 8.44
CA LYS A 8 -19.10 -1.68 9.56
C LYS A 8 -19.62 -2.99 9.01
N THR A 9 -19.00 -4.05 9.42
CA THR A 9 -19.41 -5.41 9.13
C THR A 9 -19.71 -6.15 10.44
N GLU A 10 -19.99 -7.45 10.38
CA GLU A 10 -20.16 -8.25 11.59
C GLU A 10 -18.85 -8.39 12.39
N HIS A 11 -17.69 -8.33 11.69
CA HIS A 11 -16.39 -8.69 12.26
C HIS A 11 -15.46 -7.50 12.50
N MET A 12 -15.69 -6.37 11.82
CA MET A 12 -14.79 -5.23 11.95
C MET A 12 -15.43 -3.89 11.55
N GLU A 13 -14.76 -2.82 11.93
CA GLU A 13 -15.01 -1.47 11.44
C GLU A 13 -13.77 -0.96 10.73
N MET A 14 -13.95 -0.37 9.51
CA MET A 14 -12.87 0.17 8.71
C MET A 14 -13.23 1.56 8.20
N ARG A 15 -12.29 2.49 8.31
CA ARG A 15 -12.44 3.84 7.77
C ARG A 15 -11.89 3.88 6.36
N TYR A 16 -12.53 4.66 5.52
CA TYR A 16 -12.12 4.86 4.15
C TYR A 16 -12.45 6.28 3.66
N PHE A 17 -11.91 6.59 2.54
CA PHE A 17 -12.18 7.82 1.81
C PHE A 17 -12.38 7.46 0.33
N ARG A 18 -13.25 8.19 -0.34
CA ARG A 18 -13.46 8.03 -1.79
C ARG A 18 -13.64 9.36 -2.49
N PHE A 19 -13.31 9.37 -3.76
CA PHE A 19 -13.52 10.49 -4.66
C PHE A 19 -13.67 10.02 -6.11
N GLY A 20 -13.98 10.94 -7.02
CA GLY A 20 -14.27 10.62 -8.41
C GLY A 20 -15.73 10.25 -8.61
N SER A 21 -16.13 10.11 -9.89
CA SER A 21 -17.52 9.89 -10.29
C SER A 21 -17.66 8.83 -11.39
N GLY A 22 -16.58 8.15 -11.74
CA GLY A 22 -16.60 7.07 -12.73
C GLY A 22 -17.30 5.83 -12.21
N SER A 23 -17.76 4.99 -13.14
CA SER A 23 -18.50 3.76 -12.81
C SER A 23 -17.61 2.59 -12.43
N ARG A 24 -16.32 2.63 -12.76
CA ARG A 24 -15.34 1.61 -12.39
C ARG A 24 -14.78 1.88 -10.99
N HIS A 25 -14.43 0.84 -10.26
CA HIS A 25 -13.82 0.97 -8.95
C HIS A 25 -12.29 0.89 -9.05
N PHE A 26 -11.60 1.87 -8.47
CA PHE A 26 -10.15 1.84 -8.29
C PHE A 26 -9.83 1.88 -6.80
N VAL A 27 -9.22 0.83 -6.27
CA VAL A 27 -8.87 0.68 -4.86
C VAL A 27 -7.38 0.85 -4.65
N ILE A 28 -7.00 1.78 -3.79
CA ILE A 28 -5.63 2.02 -3.37
C ILE A 28 -5.41 1.33 -2.00
N LEU A 29 -4.48 0.39 -1.96
CA LEU A 29 -4.03 -0.29 -0.74
C LEU A 29 -2.67 0.30 -0.34
N PRO A 30 -2.62 1.12 0.72
CA PRO A 30 -1.40 1.81 1.13
C PRO A 30 -0.41 0.85 1.78
N GLY A 31 0.86 1.23 1.75
CA GLY A 31 1.92 0.58 2.48
C GLY A 31 1.80 0.73 4.01
N LEU A 32 2.84 0.28 4.71
CA LEU A 32 2.99 0.55 6.14
C LEU A 32 3.17 2.06 6.36
N SER A 33 2.49 2.62 7.33
CA SER A 33 2.54 4.04 7.67
C SER A 33 2.55 4.23 9.18
N LEU A 34 3.17 5.33 9.66
CA LEU A 34 3.27 5.63 11.08
C LEU A 34 1.90 6.01 11.67
N THR A 35 1.11 6.72 10.91
CA THR A 35 -0.24 7.17 11.29
C THR A 35 -1.27 6.68 10.29
N SER A 36 -2.55 6.94 10.54
CA SER A 36 -3.61 6.65 9.56
C SER A 36 -3.36 7.35 8.24
N VAL A 37 -3.40 6.61 7.13
CA VAL A 37 -3.24 7.15 5.77
C VAL A 37 -4.34 8.15 5.39
N LEU A 38 -5.47 8.11 6.09
CA LEU A 38 -6.59 9.01 5.86
C LEU A 38 -6.30 10.46 6.27
N GLY A 39 -5.25 10.68 7.08
CA GLY A 39 -4.72 12.02 7.33
C GLY A 39 -4.20 12.72 6.07
N SER A 40 -3.82 11.95 5.04
CA SER A 40 -3.34 12.44 3.75
C SER A 40 -4.39 12.37 2.63
N ALA A 41 -5.68 12.14 2.95
CA ALA A 41 -6.73 11.89 1.96
C ALA A 41 -6.87 13.01 0.92
N ASP A 42 -6.77 14.30 1.32
CA ASP A 42 -6.80 15.43 0.39
C ASP A 42 -5.61 15.41 -0.59
N ALA A 43 -4.41 15.07 -0.11
CA ALA A 43 -3.22 14.96 -0.94
C ALA A 43 -3.32 13.77 -1.91
N VAL A 44 -3.87 12.65 -1.46
CA VAL A 44 -4.14 11.48 -2.32
C VAL A 44 -5.16 11.82 -3.39
N ALA A 45 -6.24 12.56 -3.07
CA ALA A 45 -7.22 13.01 -4.07
C ALA A 45 -6.58 13.84 -5.18
N VAL A 46 -5.66 14.73 -4.83
CA VAL A 46 -4.91 15.54 -5.80
C VAL A 46 -3.96 14.66 -6.63
N ALA A 47 -3.19 13.79 -5.98
CA ALA A 47 -2.19 12.95 -6.64
C ALA A 47 -2.80 11.94 -7.64
N TYR A 48 -4.04 11.50 -7.38
CA TYR A 48 -4.77 10.53 -8.21
C TYR A 48 -5.95 11.15 -8.95
N GLU A 49 -6.00 12.47 -9.12
CA GLU A 49 -7.09 13.18 -9.81
C GLU A 49 -7.31 12.69 -11.24
N CYS A 50 -6.25 12.26 -11.93
CA CYS A 50 -6.33 11.74 -13.29
C CYS A 50 -7.25 10.52 -13.44
N PHE A 51 -7.53 9.79 -12.35
CA PHE A 51 -8.47 8.66 -12.35
C PHE A 51 -9.93 9.08 -12.10
N ALA A 52 -10.19 10.25 -11.52
CA ALA A 52 -11.49 10.63 -10.97
C ALA A 52 -12.64 10.69 -11.98
N LYS A 53 -12.32 10.85 -13.27
CA LYS A 53 -13.33 10.91 -14.35
C LYS A 53 -13.92 9.51 -14.65
N ASP A 54 -13.06 8.50 -14.71
CA ASP A 54 -13.42 7.16 -15.19
C ASP A 54 -13.63 6.15 -14.05
N TYR A 55 -13.14 6.50 -12.85
CA TYR A 55 -13.19 5.66 -11.66
C TYR A 55 -13.82 6.38 -10.46
N THR A 56 -14.47 5.61 -9.60
CA THR A 56 -14.60 5.94 -8.18
C THR A 56 -13.35 5.37 -7.51
N VAL A 57 -12.52 6.26 -6.97
CA VAL A 57 -11.25 5.91 -6.31
C VAL A 57 -11.48 5.75 -4.81
N TRP A 58 -10.98 4.66 -4.25
CA TRP A 58 -11.16 4.28 -2.85
C TRP A 58 -9.79 4.16 -2.17
N LEU A 59 -9.64 4.77 -1.00
CA LEU A 59 -8.49 4.59 -0.12
C LEU A 59 -8.98 4.00 1.19
N PHE A 60 -8.62 2.75 1.46
CA PHE A 60 -8.93 2.08 2.72
C PHE A 60 -7.77 2.23 3.69
N ASP A 61 -8.09 2.45 4.98
CA ASP A 61 -7.14 2.23 6.06
C ASP A 61 -7.20 0.76 6.51
N ARG A 62 -6.51 0.39 7.56
CA ARG A 62 -6.70 -0.90 8.25
C ARG A 62 -7.91 -0.79 9.19
N ARG A 63 -8.44 -1.92 9.65
CA ARG A 63 -9.53 -1.93 10.64
C ARG A 63 -9.21 -1.03 11.84
N THR A 64 -10.25 -0.45 12.43
CA THR A 64 -10.08 0.52 13.53
C THR A 64 -9.54 -0.17 14.79
N ASP A 65 -10.07 -1.35 15.10
CA ASP A 65 -9.69 -2.13 16.28
C ASP A 65 -8.76 -3.26 15.86
N LEU A 66 -7.45 -3.05 16.00
CA LEU A 66 -6.45 -4.02 15.58
C LEU A 66 -6.33 -5.17 16.57
N PRO A 67 -6.34 -6.43 16.09
CA PRO A 67 -6.00 -7.56 16.92
C PRO A 67 -4.49 -7.52 17.30
N PRO A 68 -4.08 -8.17 18.39
CA PRO A 68 -2.67 -8.18 18.83
C PRO A 68 -1.72 -8.81 17.80
N VAL A 69 -2.24 -9.72 16.96
CA VAL A 69 -1.54 -10.35 15.82
C VAL A 69 -2.41 -10.12 14.59
N TYR A 70 -1.84 -9.48 13.57
CA TYR A 70 -2.59 -9.09 12.39
C TYR A 70 -1.77 -9.34 11.11
N PRO A 71 -1.73 -10.61 10.64
CA PRO A 71 -1.00 -10.97 9.43
C PRO A 71 -1.53 -10.26 8.18
N VAL A 72 -0.67 -10.05 7.19
CA VAL A 72 -1.05 -9.39 5.93
C VAL A 72 -2.25 -10.06 5.25
N ARG A 73 -2.37 -11.39 5.32
CA ARG A 73 -3.53 -12.11 4.73
C ARG A 73 -4.84 -11.77 5.43
N GLU A 74 -4.84 -11.55 6.75
CA GLU A 74 -6.01 -11.07 7.47
C GLU A 74 -6.33 -9.61 7.12
N MET A 75 -5.31 -8.76 6.91
CA MET A 75 -5.51 -7.40 6.42
C MET A 75 -6.21 -7.40 5.03
N ALA A 76 -5.82 -8.32 4.16
CA ALA A 76 -6.47 -8.51 2.86
C ALA A 76 -7.91 -9.02 3.01
N GLN A 77 -8.16 -9.97 3.93
CA GLN A 77 -9.50 -10.49 4.23
C GLN A 77 -10.45 -9.40 4.74
N ASP A 78 -10.01 -8.57 5.69
CA ASP A 78 -10.79 -7.43 6.17
C ASP A 78 -11.10 -6.42 5.05
N THR A 79 -10.13 -6.20 4.16
CA THR A 79 -10.34 -5.34 2.97
C THR A 79 -11.38 -5.95 2.03
N ALA A 80 -11.32 -7.26 1.78
CA ALA A 80 -12.32 -7.96 0.96
C ALA A 80 -13.74 -7.86 1.56
N GLU A 81 -13.84 -8.01 2.89
CA GLU A 81 -15.10 -7.85 3.61
C GLU A 81 -15.66 -6.42 3.50
N ALA A 82 -14.79 -5.40 3.65
CA ALA A 82 -15.15 -4.00 3.46
C ALA A 82 -15.63 -3.72 2.04
N MET A 83 -14.89 -4.20 1.03
CA MET A 83 -15.27 -4.07 -0.39
C MET A 83 -16.64 -4.74 -0.64
N GLY A 84 -16.85 -5.94 -0.12
CA GLY A 84 -18.11 -6.67 -0.24
C GLY A 84 -19.30 -5.91 0.36
N ALA A 85 -19.12 -5.34 1.57
CA ALA A 85 -20.15 -4.55 2.26
C ALA A 85 -20.50 -3.25 1.51
N LEU A 86 -19.53 -2.66 0.79
CA LEU A 86 -19.72 -1.46 -0.03
C LEU A 86 -20.17 -1.76 -1.46
N GLY A 87 -20.35 -3.04 -1.82
CA GLY A 87 -20.75 -3.46 -3.16
C GLY A 87 -19.67 -3.33 -4.22
N ILE A 88 -18.39 -3.19 -3.79
CA ILE A 88 -17.26 -3.10 -4.71
C ILE A 88 -16.92 -4.49 -5.23
N ARG A 89 -16.92 -4.64 -6.54
CA ARG A 89 -16.59 -5.86 -7.27
C ARG A 89 -15.78 -5.49 -8.49
N ASP A 90 -15.03 -6.46 -9.03
CA ASP A 90 -14.29 -6.28 -10.28
C ASP A 90 -13.48 -4.99 -10.30
N ALA A 91 -12.73 -4.74 -9.22
CA ALA A 91 -12.02 -3.50 -8.98
C ALA A 91 -10.59 -3.54 -9.57
N TYR A 92 -10.14 -2.39 -10.02
CA TYR A 92 -8.74 -2.14 -10.34
C TYR A 92 -8.00 -1.85 -9.02
N ILE A 93 -6.92 -2.55 -8.76
CA ILE A 93 -6.20 -2.45 -7.49
C ILE A 93 -4.81 -1.85 -7.71
N PHE A 94 -4.42 -0.87 -6.91
CA PHE A 94 -3.02 -0.48 -6.74
C PHE A 94 -2.60 -0.76 -5.31
N GLY A 95 -1.64 -1.64 -5.14
CA GLY A 95 -1.06 -1.95 -3.84
C GLY A 95 0.41 -1.54 -3.76
N ALA A 96 0.76 -0.64 -2.82
CA ALA A 96 2.12 -0.21 -2.57
C ALA A 96 2.71 -0.92 -1.35
N SER A 97 3.94 -1.47 -1.45
CA SER A 97 4.66 -2.09 -0.32
C SER A 97 3.80 -3.14 0.39
N GLN A 98 3.50 -3.00 1.69
CA GLN A 98 2.58 -3.88 2.43
C GLN A 98 1.20 -3.95 1.76
N GLY A 99 0.71 -2.85 1.16
CA GLY A 99 -0.54 -2.86 0.39
C GLY A 99 -0.46 -3.73 -0.86
N GLY A 100 0.71 -3.85 -1.48
CA GLY A 100 0.97 -4.79 -2.58
C GLY A 100 0.96 -6.25 -2.12
N MET A 101 1.45 -6.53 -0.90
CA MET A 101 1.34 -7.84 -0.27
C MET A 101 -0.13 -8.21 -0.01
N MET A 102 -0.94 -7.25 0.46
CA MET A 102 -2.39 -7.42 0.61
C MET A 102 -3.10 -7.66 -0.72
N ALA A 103 -2.73 -6.91 -1.77
CA ALA A 103 -3.31 -7.05 -3.11
C ALA A 103 -3.10 -8.47 -3.67
N GLN A 104 -1.94 -9.08 -3.43
CA GLN A 104 -1.67 -10.47 -3.82
C GLN A 104 -2.64 -11.43 -3.13
N PHE A 105 -2.81 -11.36 -1.80
CA PHE A 105 -3.76 -12.22 -1.09
C PHE A 105 -5.21 -11.92 -1.46
N LEU A 106 -5.55 -10.67 -1.72
CA LEU A 106 -6.88 -10.31 -2.22
C LEU A 106 -7.17 -11.00 -3.56
N ALA A 107 -6.24 -10.99 -4.50
CA ALA A 107 -6.40 -11.65 -5.80
C ALA A 107 -6.37 -13.19 -5.71
N ILE A 108 -5.64 -13.76 -4.74
CA ILE A 108 -5.56 -15.19 -4.49
C ILE A 108 -6.86 -15.72 -3.86
N ASP A 109 -7.36 -15.05 -2.83
CA ASP A 109 -8.47 -15.54 -2.00
C ASP A 109 -9.85 -15.03 -2.46
N HIS A 110 -9.89 -13.88 -3.17
CA HIS A 110 -11.10 -13.20 -3.64
C HIS A 110 -10.96 -12.73 -5.08
N PRO A 111 -10.67 -13.63 -6.05
CA PRO A 111 -10.43 -13.26 -7.45
C PRO A 111 -11.61 -12.48 -8.08
N GLU A 112 -12.84 -12.70 -7.59
CA GLU A 112 -14.05 -12.00 -8.06
C GLU A 112 -14.07 -10.51 -7.69
N LEU A 113 -13.20 -10.06 -6.80
CA LEU A 113 -13.08 -8.65 -6.42
C LEU A 113 -12.08 -7.90 -7.27
N VAL A 114 -11.18 -8.59 -8.01
CA VAL A 114 -10.01 -7.99 -8.65
C VAL A 114 -10.09 -8.14 -10.17
N HIS A 115 -10.28 -7.02 -10.87
CA HIS A 115 -10.24 -6.94 -12.34
C HIS A 115 -8.79 -6.98 -12.86
N ALA A 116 -7.95 -6.12 -12.32
CA ALA A 116 -6.52 -6.00 -12.63
C ALA A 116 -5.79 -5.39 -11.44
N MET A 117 -4.50 -5.65 -11.31
CA MET A 117 -3.73 -5.04 -10.23
C MET A 117 -2.36 -4.51 -10.65
N VAL A 118 -1.94 -3.43 -9.99
CA VAL A 118 -0.58 -2.90 -10.05
C VAL A 118 0.08 -3.10 -8.69
N LEU A 119 1.23 -3.73 -8.69
CA LEU A 119 2.04 -4.01 -7.51
C LEU A 119 3.26 -3.09 -7.48
N GLY A 120 3.29 -2.15 -6.53
CA GLY A 120 4.34 -1.14 -6.42
C GLY A 120 5.31 -1.41 -5.27
N SER A 121 6.62 -1.49 -5.54
CA SER A 121 7.69 -1.64 -4.53
C SER A 121 7.33 -2.65 -3.44
N THR A 122 6.94 -3.88 -3.83
CA THR A 122 6.42 -4.90 -2.92
C THR A 122 7.17 -6.23 -3.03
N ALA A 123 6.84 -7.17 -2.17
CA ALA A 123 7.42 -8.52 -2.16
C ALA A 123 6.33 -9.58 -2.14
N ALA A 124 6.63 -10.78 -2.62
CA ALA A 124 5.75 -11.94 -2.48
C ALA A 124 6.06 -12.78 -1.24
N ARG A 125 7.19 -12.54 -0.58
CA ARG A 125 7.58 -13.20 0.68
C ARG A 125 8.47 -12.30 1.52
N VAL A 126 8.25 -12.34 2.83
CA VAL A 126 9.04 -11.64 3.84
C VAL A 126 9.32 -12.62 4.98
N PRO A 127 10.38 -13.44 4.90
CA PRO A 127 10.63 -14.48 5.89
C PRO A 127 10.99 -13.92 7.27
N GLU A 128 11.59 -12.73 7.32
CA GLU A 128 11.99 -12.06 8.55
C GLU A 128 11.96 -10.53 8.40
N LEU A 129 11.86 -9.83 9.52
CA LEU A 129 11.77 -8.37 9.59
C LEU A 129 13.13 -7.66 9.71
N SER A 130 14.22 -8.25 9.20
CA SER A 130 15.57 -7.70 9.36
C SER A 130 15.69 -6.24 8.91
N GLY A 131 15.00 -5.87 7.80
CA GLY A 131 15.02 -4.52 7.24
C GLY A 131 14.28 -3.47 8.07
N ILE A 132 13.31 -3.88 8.91
CA ILE A 132 12.45 -2.95 9.67
C ILE A 132 12.53 -3.16 11.19
N ARG A 133 13.46 -3.97 11.69
CA ARG A 133 13.65 -4.20 13.14
C ARG A 133 13.94 -2.90 13.89
N GLU A 134 14.72 -2.02 13.28
CA GLU A 134 15.05 -0.73 13.87
C GLU A 134 13.80 0.15 14.04
N TRP A 135 12.89 0.13 13.07
CA TRP A 135 11.61 0.87 13.17
C TRP A 135 10.75 0.34 14.31
N ILE A 136 10.69 -0.98 14.47
CA ILE A 136 9.94 -1.63 15.57
C ILE A 136 10.55 -1.23 16.91
N ARG A 137 11.90 -1.24 17.04
CA ARG A 137 12.61 -0.84 18.26
C ARG A 137 12.31 0.61 18.62
N LEU A 138 12.42 1.53 17.67
CA LEU A 138 12.12 2.96 17.88
C LEU A 138 10.67 3.18 18.31
N ALA A 139 9.73 2.43 17.72
CA ALA A 139 8.33 2.48 18.13
C ALA A 139 8.12 1.95 19.57
N GLU A 140 8.78 0.84 19.95
CA GLU A 140 8.74 0.28 21.30
C GLU A 140 9.32 1.24 22.36
N GLU A 141 10.36 2.00 22.00
CA GLU A 141 10.97 3.03 22.85
C GLU A 141 10.14 4.33 22.92
N GLY A 142 9.12 4.47 22.07
CA GLY A 142 8.31 5.68 21.99
C GLY A 142 9.00 6.83 21.26
N ASP A 143 10.08 6.55 20.50
CA ASP A 143 10.81 7.55 19.74
C ASP A 143 10.16 7.79 18.36
N ALA A 144 9.05 8.53 18.37
CA ALA A 144 8.32 8.88 17.16
C ALA A 144 9.20 9.66 16.16
N LYS A 145 10.08 10.54 16.66
CA LYS A 145 10.94 11.36 15.81
C LYS A 145 12.05 10.54 15.16
N GLY A 146 12.71 9.69 15.93
CA GLY A 146 13.71 8.75 15.41
C GLY A 146 13.09 7.78 14.40
N LEU A 147 11.91 7.27 14.70
CA LEU A 147 11.18 6.40 13.77
C LEU A 147 10.84 7.12 12.46
N THR A 148 10.25 8.32 12.53
CA THR A 148 9.91 9.11 11.34
C THR A 148 11.15 9.39 10.48
N LEU A 149 12.26 9.75 11.11
CA LEU A 149 13.53 10.01 10.42
C LEU A 149 14.03 8.74 9.72
N SER A 150 14.22 7.66 10.49
CA SER A 150 14.74 6.38 9.97
C SER A 150 13.87 5.81 8.85
N PHE A 151 12.54 5.84 9.04
CA PHE A 151 11.58 5.40 8.04
C PHE A 151 11.71 6.20 6.74
N SER A 152 11.68 7.54 6.84
CA SER A 152 11.70 8.41 5.67
C SER A 152 13.03 8.35 4.92
N GLU A 153 14.16 8.26 5.63
CA GLU A 153 15.47 8.08 5.01
C GLU A 153 15.60 6.76 4.24
N MET A 154 14.88 5.71 4.66
CA MET A 154 14.89 4.42 3.97
C MET A 154 13.95 4.40 2.75
N VAL A 155 12.78 5.03 2.83
CA VAL A 155 11.75 4.91 1.78
C VAL A 155 11.94 5.91 0.64
N TYR A 156 12.43 7.13 0.93
CA TYR A 156 12.63 8.19 -0.06
C TYR A 156 14.06 8.24 -0.60
N THR A 157 14.22 8.85 -1.79
CA THR A 157 15.56 9.21 -2.27
C THR A 157 16.20 10.28 -1.38
N PRO A 158 17.55 10.34 -1.29
CA PRO A 158 18.21 11.38 -0.51
C PRO A 158 17.82 12.81 -0.93
N ALA A 159 17.58 13.04 -2.23
CA ALA A 159 17.18 14.34 -2.76
C ALA A 159 15.78 14.73 -2.28
N PHE A 160 14.83 13.83 -2.40
CA PHE A 160 13.45 14.06 -1.94
C PHE A 160 13.41 14.26 -0.42
N PHE A 161 14.06 13.38 0.33
CA PHE A 161 14.14 13.50 1.79
C PHE A 161 14.74 14.84 2.21
N ALA A 162 15.85 15.26 1.60
CA ALA A 162 16.49 16.55 1.93
C ALA A 162 15.56 17.74 1.66
N GLN A 163 14.79 17.69 0.56
CA GLN A 163 13.82 18.74 0.19
C GLN A 163 12.67 18.87 1.19
N TYR A 164 12.15 17.75 1.71
CA TYR A 164 10.95 17.72 2.54
C TYR A 164 11.23 17.40 4.03
N LYS A 165 12.49 17.35 4.44
CA LYS A 165 12.92 16.94 5.77
C LYS A 165 12.19 17.66 6.91
N ASP A 166 12.09 18.97 6.83
CA ASP A 166 11.48 19.77 7.91
C ASP A 166 9.98 19.49 8.01
N LEU A 167 9.29 19.30 6.88
CA LEU A 167 7.88 18.92 6.85
C LEU A 167 7.68 17.51 7.42
N ILE A 168 8.50 16.57 7.01
CA ILE A 168 8.47 15.18 7.48
C ILE A 168 8.68 15.12 9.00
N LEU A 169 9.67 15.86 9.52
CA LEU A 169 9.94 15.91 10.95
C LEU A 169 8.83 16.61 11.74
N ALA A 170 8.20 17.64 11.18
CA ALA A 170 7.04 18.28 11.81
C ALA A 170 5.84 17.33 11.95
N MET A 171 5.67 16.38 11.02
CA MET A 171 4.64 15.35 11.14
C MET A 171 4.84 14.43 12.35
N ALA A 172 6.09 14.21 12.77
CA ALA A 172 6.40 13.39 13.95
C ALA A 172 5.84 13.95 15.25
N ASP A 173 5.68 15.27 15.35
CA ASP A 173 5.11 15.92 16.55
C ASP A 173 3.64 15.55 16.80
N GLY A 174 2.94 15.08 15.76
CA GLY A 174 1.57 14.60 15.83
C GLY A 174 1.40 13.10 16.09
N VAL A 175 2.49 12.34 16.08
CA VAL A 175 2.45 10.88 16.29
C VAL A 175 2.17 10.54 17.75
N THR A 176 1.10 9.81 18.01
CA THR A 176 0.67 9.41 19.35
C THR A 176 1.26 8.06 19.77
N LYS A 177 1.09 7.69 21.04
CA LYS A 177 1.46 6.34 21.51
C LYS A 177 0.59 5.26 20.87
N GLU A 178 -0.67 5.58 20.61
CA GLU A 178 -1.62 4.72 19.92
C GLU A 178 -1.20 4.47 18.47
N ASP A 179 -0.68 5.49 17.77
CA ASP A 179 -0.12 5.35 16.42
C ASP A 179 1.11 4.44 16.43
N LEU A 180 2.03 4.59 17.39
CA LEU A 180 3.20 3.73 17.53
C LEU A 180 2.79 2.27 17.82
N ALA A 181 1.82 2.06 18.70
CA ALA A 181 1.30 0.73 18.97
C ALA A 181 0.66 0.09 17.72
N ARG A 182 -0.13 0.89 16.98
CA ARG A 182 -0.73 0.49 15.70
C ARG A 182 0.36 0.14 14.68
N PHE A 183 1.35 0.99 14.53
CA PHE A 183 2.49 0.77 13.63
C PHE A 183 3.17 -0.58 13.92
N MET A 184 3.46 -0.87 15.19
CA MET A 184 4.10 -2.14 15.59
C MET A 184 3.28 -3.37 15.20
N VAL A 185 1.96 -3.34 15.42
CA VAL A 185 1.07 -4.46 15.01
C VAL A 185 1.12 -4.67 13.51
N LEU A 186 1.01 -3.58 12.72
CA LEU A 186 1.03 -3.65 11.26
C LEU A 186 2.40 -4.08 10.72
N ALA A 187 3.48 -3.59 11.31
CA ALA A 187 4.85 -3.95 10.92
C ALA A 187 5.12 -5.44 11.21
N LYS A 188 4.80 -5.90 12.43
CA LYS A 188 4.97 -7.32 12.83
C LYS A 188 4.08 -8.26 12.01
N GLY A 189 2.92 -7.79 11.54
CA GLY A 189 2.02 -8.57 10.68
C GLY A 189 2.60 -8.92 9.31
N THR A 190 3.71 -8.31 8.91
CA THR A 190 4.42 -8.62 7.67
C THR A 190 5.36 -9.84 7.80
N GLU A 191 5.79 -10.18 9.02
CA GLU A 191 6.73 -11.28 9.26
C GLU A 191 6.12 -12.62 8.87
N GLY A 192 6.91 -13.42 8.15
CA GLY A 192 6.48 -14.73 7.67
C GLY A 192 5.47 -14.68 6.52
N MET A 193 5.15 -13.49 6.00
CA MET A 193 4.30 -13.36 4.81
C MET A 193 4.90 -14.16 3.65
N ASN A 194 4.09 -15.01 3.03
CA ASN A 194 4.46 -15.78 1.85
C ASN A 194 3.24 -15.99 0.95
N ALA A 195 3.13 -15.17 -0.10
CA ALA A 195 2.21 -15.38 -1.21
C ALA A 195 2.90 -16.06 -2.40
N TYR A 196 4.23 -16.17 -2.40
CA TYR A 196 5.02 -16.65 -3.54
C TYR A 196 4.61 -18.04 -4.01
N ASP A 197 4.31 -18.93 -3.08
CA ASP A 197 3.91 -20.31 -3.38
C ASP A 197 2.50 -20.42 -3.98
N GLU A 198 1.71 -19.35 -3.87
CA GLU A 198 0.33 -19.27 -4.34
C GLU A 198 0.11 -18.27 -5.48
N LEU A 199 1.18 -17.59 -5.98
CA LEU A 199 1.05 -16.57 -7.02
C LEU A 199 0.40 -17.07 -8.32
N ASP A 200 0.54 -18.34 -8.65
CA ASP A 200 -0.07 -18.98 -9.82
C ASP A 200 -1.61 -19.10 -9.72
N ARG A 201 -2.19 -18.82 -8.55
CA ARG A 201 -3.64 -18.69 -8.38
C ARG A 201 -4.19 -17.32 -8.81
N ILE A 202 -3.32 -16.34 -9.00
CA ILE A 202 -3.72 -15.01 -9.48
C ILE A 202 -4.08 -15.09 -10.96
N GLN A 203 -5.33 -14.73 -11.30
CA GLN A 203 -5.88 -14.88 -12.64
C GLN A 203 -6.05 -13.54 -13.37
N CYS A 204 -6.02 -12.42 -12.65
CA CYS A 204 -6.18 -11.09 -13.23
C CYS A 204 -4.89 -10.60 -13.89
N PRO A 205 -4.96 -9.64 -14.84
CA PRO A 205 -3.80 -8.93 -15.35
C PRO A 205 -3.01 -8.24 -14.23
N VAL A 206 -1.67 -8.32 -14.28
CA VAL A 206 -0.77 -7.72 -13.29
C VAL A 206 0.30 -6.89 -13.97
N LEU A 207 0.57 -5.70 -13.42
CA LEU A 207 1.74 -4.88 -13.71
C LEU A 207 2.57 -4.76 -12.43
N VAL A 208 3.87 -4.99 -12.51
CA VAL A 208 4.79 -4.79 -11.39
C VAL A 208 5.64 -3.55 -11.64
N LEU A 209 5.66 -2.64 -10.67
CA LEU A 209 6.44 -1.42 -10.67
C LEU A 209 7.43 -1.43 -9.51
N GLY A 210 8.73 -1.49 -9.79
CA GLY A 210 9.79 -1.50 -8.79
C GLY A 210 10.71 -0.30 -8.91
N ALA A 211 11.65 -0.17 -7.97
CA ALA A 211 12.66 0.88 -7.96
C ALA A 211 14.06 0.29 -7.70
N ALA A 212 15.04 0.71 -8.51
CA ALA A 212 16.40 0.15 -8.44
C ALA A 212 17.11 0.50 -7.12
N GLN A 213 16.76 1.66 -6.53
CA GLN A 213 17.34 2.14 -5.27
C GLN A 213 16.45 1.84 -4.03
N ASP A 214 15.51 0.89 -4.16
CA ASP A 214 14.68 0.46 -3.04
C ASP A 214 15.55 -0.18 -1.94
N ARG A 215 15.65 0.49 -0.79
CA ARG A 215 16.43 0.05 0.37
C ARG A 215 15.61 -0.71 1.41
N VAL A 216 14.30 -0.80 1.22
CA VAL A 216 13.38 -1.48 2.15
C VAL A 216 13.20 -2.94 1.76
N LEU A 217 12.80 -3.22 0.52
CA LEU A 217 12.54 -4.57 0.01
C LEU A 217 13.52 -4.98 -1.09
N GLY A 218 14.03 -3.99 -1.85
CA GLY A 218 14.94 -4.21 -2.98
C GLY A 218 14.23 -4.54 -4.29
N ALA A 219 14.80 -4.08 -5.40
CA ALA A 219 14.26 -4.32 -6.75
C ALA A 219 14.14 -5.81 -7.13
N ALA A 220 14.93 -6.68 -6.50
CA ALA A 220 14.91 -8.12 -6.73
C ALA A 220 13.53 -8.74 -6.39
N GLN A 221 12.82 -8.19 -5.40
CA GLN A 221 11.49 -8.66 -5.02
C GLN A 221 10.46 -8.39 -6.11
N SER A 222 10.48 -7.19 -6.71
CA SER A 222 9.61 -6.85 -7.85
C SER A 222 9.89 -7.77 -9.04
N LYS A 223 11.17 -8.05 -9.32
CA LYS A 223 11.56 -8.98 -10.38
C LYS A 223 11.09 -10.40 -10.10
N GLU A 224 11.24 -10.89 -8.86
CA GLU A 224 10.80 -12.23 -8.45
C GLU A 224 9.29 -12.43 -8.69
N ILE A 225 8.47 -11.42 -8.35
CA ILE A 225 7.02 -11.45 -8.60
C ILE A 225 6.73 -11.52 -10.11
N ALA A 226 7.34 -10.61 -10.88
CA ALA A 226 7.10 -10.53 -12.31
C ALA A 226 7.53 -11.79 -13.06
N ASP A 227 8.70 -12.35 -12.73
CA ASP A 227 9.21 -13.60 -13.30
C ASP A 227 8.26 -14.77 -12.97
N ARG A 228 7.73 -14.84 -11.74
CA ARG A 228 6.83 -15.92 -11.30
C ARG A 228 5.45 -15.84 -11.97
N LEU A 229 4.93 -14.62 -12.16
CA LEU A 229 3.63 -14.37 -12.80
C LEU A 229 3.72 -14.33 -14.34
N GLY A 230 4.93 -14.16 -14.92
CA GLY A 230 5.09 -13.93 -16.35
C GLY A 230 4.44 -12.62 -16.81
N CYS A 231 4.43 -11.58 -15.97
CA CYS A 231 3.78 -10.31 -16.23
C CYS A 231 4.76 -9.18 -16.52
N GLU A 232 4.23 -8.03 -16.94
CA GLU A 232 5.05 -6.83 -17.22
C GLU A 232 5.71 -6.31 -15.95
N LEU A 233 6.99 -5.95 -16.07
CA LEU A 233 7.81 -5.31 -15.03
C LEU A 233 8.38 -4.00 -15.56
N TYR A 234 8.31 -2.94 -14.75
CA TYR A 234 9.06 -1.73 -14.97
C TYR A 234 9.85 -1.34 -13.72
N ILE A 235 11.16 -1.10 -13.87
CA ILE A 235 12.04 -0.65 -12.78
C ILE A 235 12.41 0.82 -13.01
N TYR A 236 12.16 1.64 -12.02
CA TYR A 236 12.57 3.04 -11.97
C TYR A 236 14.01 3.15 -11.45
N GLU A 237 14.96 3.50 -12.30
CA GLU A 237 16.40 3.42 -12.01
C GLU A 237 16.87 4.43 -10.93
N ASP A 238 16.29 5.64 -10.92
CA ASP A 238 16.75 6.75 -10.07
C ASP A 238 15.95 6.92 -8.79
N TYR A 239 15.04 5.97 -8.45
CA TYR A 239 14.09 6.12 -7.35
C TYR A 239 14.27 5.06 -6.26
N GLY A 240 13.81 5.43 -5.04
CA GLY A 240 13.76 4.57 -3.86
C GLY A 240 12.42 3.84 -3.70
N HIS A 241 12.20 3.30 -2.51
CA HIS A 241 11.01 2.50 -2.19
C HIS A 241 9.69 3.23 -2.47
N ALA A 242 9.62 4.52 -2.12
CA ALA A 242 8.41 5.34 -2.31
C ALA A 242 8.34 5.99 -3.71
N VAL A 243 8.82 5.32 -4.75
CA VAL A 243 8.80 5.80 -6.14
C VAL A 243 7.42 6.27 -6.60
N TYR A 244 6.35 5.68 -6.08
CA TYR A 244 4.96 6.09 -6.35
C TYR A 244 4.61 7.51 -5.87
N ASP A 245 5.39 8.07 -4.93
CA ASP A 245 5.25 9.45 -4.49
C ASP A 245 6.18 10.41 -5.25
N GLU A 246 7.34 9.91 -5.68
CA GLU A 246 8.42 10.71 -6.24
C GLU A 246 8.40 10.82 -7.77
N ALA A 247 8.08 9.73 -8.50
CA ALA A 247 8.13 9.71 -9.96
C ALA A 247 6.86 10.34 -10.58
N PRO A 248 6.99 11.43 -11.35
CA PRO A 248 5.85 12.14 -11.92
C PRO A 248 4.96 11.26 -12.81
N GLU A 249 5.57 10.38 -13.61
CA GLU A 249 4.87 9.53 -14.56
C GLU A 249 4.32 8.22 -13.98
N TYR A 250 4.46 8.01 -12.67
CA TYR A 250 4.06 6.74 -12.04
C TYR A 250 2.55 6.48 -12.19
N LYS A 251 1.73 7.50 -11.92
CA LYS A 251 0.27 7.42 -12.03
C LYS A 251 -0.19 7.25 -13.47
N ASP A 252 0.50 7.89 -14.43
CA ASP A 252 0.20 7.75 -15.86
C ASP A 252 0.43 6.32 -16.36
N ARG A 253 1.46 5.63 -15.82
CA ARG A 253 1.73 4.23 -16.14
C ARG A 253 0.63 3.32 -15.61
N ILE A 254 0.16 3.55 -14.38
CA ILE A 254 -1.00 2.82 -13.81
C ILE A 254 -2.24 3.05 -14.69
N LEU A 255 -2.54 4.31 -15.03
CA LEU A 255 -3.72 4.67 -15.82
C LEU A 255 -3.68 4.04 -17.22
N ARG A 256 -2.51 4.00 -17.87
CA ARG A 256 -2.31 3.36 -19.17
C ARG A 256 -2.57 1.87 -19.09
N PHE A 257 -1.94 1.17 -18.12
CA PHE A 257 -2.15 -0.27 -17.93
C PHE A 257 -3.63 -0.60 -17.69
N PHE A 258 -4.32 0.16 -16.84
CA PHE A 258 -5.76 -0.05 -16.61
C PHE A 258 -6.59 0.18 -17.88
N GLY A 259 -6.20 1.14 -18.72
CA GLY A 259 -6.84 1.36 -20.02
C GLY A 259 -6.65 0.20 -21.00
N GLU A 260 -5.48 -0.40 -21.05
CA GLU A 260 -5.14 -1.53 -21.93
C GLU A 260 -5.90 -2.81 -21.56
N VAL A 261 -6.07 -3.09 -20.27
CA VAL A 261 -6.77 -4.30 -19.79
C VAL A 261 -8.30 -4.16 -19.74
N THR A 262 -8.82 -2.96 -20.00
CA THR A 262 -10.28 -2.71 -20.09
C THR A 262 -10.80 -2.93 -21.51
N ALA A 263 -9.92 -2.87 -22.52
CA ALA A 263 -10.26 -3.01 -23.93
C ALA A 263 -10.39 -4.48 -24.33
#